data_f2c8730d7a36372cac752e89d9e179aa
#
_entry.id   f2c8730d7a36372cac752e89d9e179aa
#
_cell.length_a   1.000
_cell.length_b   1.000
_cell.length_c   1.000
_cell.angle_alpha   90.00
_cell.angle_beta   90.00
_cell.angle_gamma   90.00
#
_symmetry.space_group_name_H-M   'P 1'
#
loop_
_entity.id
_entity.type
_entity.pdbx_description
1 polymer ?
#
loop_
_entity_poly.entity_id
_entity_poly.type
_entity_poly.pdbx_seq_one_letter_code
_entity_poly.pdbx_strand_id
1 'polypeptide(L)'
;MKGLVSKRIVIATVGLVAGGVTLQLALGQQTRSFAAQYLEGTTQQKQRAFSPAVITQGGKTVWLAGQTATEDLNHKSIVGDFDGQTRTVFALLDETLKRAGGSLRNMVSMTVFINDPRNGDRFIELRRQMFPDGKYPASALITVSNFARSGILIEIQGVAVIAEK
;
A
#
# COMPACT_ATOMS: atom_id res chain seq x y z
N MET A 1 -17.64 33.07 -0.66
CA MET A 1 -17.90 31.72 -1.17
C MET A 1 -18.06 31.81 -2.69
N LYS A 2 -17.03 31.53 -3.46
CA LYS A 2 -17.10 31.51 -4.94
C LYS A 2 -16.53 30.18 -5.40
N GLY A 3 -17.43 29.36 -5.97
CA GLY A 3 -17.09 28.05 -6.53
C GLY A 3 -16.21 28.19 -7.77
N LEU A 4 -15.16 27.43 -7.80
CA LEU A 4 -14.24 27.35 -8.93
C LEU A 4 -14.85 26.39 -9.96
N VAL A 5 -15.48 26.94 -11.00
CA VAL A 5 -16.02 26.19 -12.14
C VAL A 5 -14.86 25.76 -13.02
N SER A 6 -14.66 24.45 -13.14
CA SER A 6 -13.72 23.84 -14.08
C SER A 6 -14.09 24.24 -15.52
N LYS A 7 -13.27 25.04 -16.17
CA LYS A 7 -13.43 25.37 -17.59
C LYS A 7 -13.01 24.17 -18.44
N ARG A 8 -13.99 23.46 -18.97
CA ARG A 8 -13.77 22.54 -20.08
C ARG A 8 -13.49 23.36 -21.33
N ILE A 9 -12.27 23.27 -21.84
CA ILE A 9 -11.92 23.88 -23.13
C ILE A 9 -12.51 22.99 -24.22
N VAL A 10 -13.57 23.46 -24.86
CA VAL A 10 -14.07 22.86 -26.11
C VAL A 10 -13.31 23.53 -27.23
N ILE A 11 -12.42 22.80 -27.92
CA ILE A 11 -11.74 23.29 -29.13
C ILE A 11 -12.63 22.96 -30.30
N ALA A 12 -13.23 23.99 -30.90
CA ALA A 12 -13.96 23.89 -32.14
C ALA A 12 -12.99 23.68 -33.31
N THR A 13 -13.22 22.65 -34.11
CA THR A 13 -12.45 22.34 -35.30
C THR A 13 -12.96 23.24 -36.42
N VAL A 14 -12.17 24.23 -36.86
CA VAL A 14 -12.44 24.95 -38.12
C VAL A 14 -11.74 24.20 -39.24
N GLY A 15 -12.52 23.54 -40.08
CA GLY A 15 -12.01 22.88 -41.27
C GLY A 15 -11.74 23.91 -42.37
N LEU A 16 -10.51 24.06 -42.83
CA LEU A 16 -10.12 24.72 -44.06
C LEU A 16 -9.63 23.65 -45.04
N VAL A 17 -10.42 23.38 -46.05
CA VAL A 17 -10.07 22.44 -47.14
C VAL A 17 -9.32 23.22 -48.20
N ALA A 18 -8.00 23.13 -48.22
CA ALA A 18 -7.15 23.28 -49.40
C ALA A 18 -5.72 22.81 -49.08
N GLY A 19 -5.31 21.69 -49.64
CA GLY A 19 -3.90 21.22 -49.64
C GLY A 19 -3.50 20.42 -48.39
N GLY A 20 -3.70 19.16 -48.44
CA GLY A 20 -3.15 17.99 -47.79
C GLY A 20 -2.15 18.13 -46.65
N VAL A 21 -2.51 18.73 -45.49
CA VAL A 21 -1.81 18.51 -44.25
C VAL A 21 -2.84 18.33 -43.13
N THR A 22 -3.17 17.10 -42.82
CA THR A 22 -3.94 16.77 -41.62
C THR A 22 -3.03 16.93 -40.39
N LEU A 23 -3.19 18.07 -39.71
CA LEU A 23 -2.58 18.26 -38.39
C LEU A 23 -3.36 17.40 -37.36
N GLN A 24 -2.93 16.17 -37.14
CA GLN A 24 -3.41 15.34 -36.01
C GLN A 24 -2.87 15.97 -34.75
N LEU A 25 -3.70 16.75 -34.05
CA LEU A 25 -3.46 17.11 -32.66
C LEU A 25 -3.53 15.83 -31.84
N ALA A 26 -2.39 15.23 -31.60
CA ALA A 26 -2.24 14.19 -30.55
C ALA A 26 -2.59 14.86 -29.22
N LEU A 27 -3.79 14.66 -28.73
CA LEU A 27 -4.13 14.91 -27.34
C LEU A 27 -3.23 13.96 -26.51
N GLY A 28 -2.06 14.44 -26.09
CA GLY A 28 -1.19 13.74 -25.19
C GLY A 28 -2.00 13.42 -23.93
N GLN A 29 -2.32 12.16 -23.72
CA GLN A 29 -2.75 11.68 -22.41
C GLN A 29 -1.60 12.01 -21.48
N GLN A 30 -1.78 13.04 -20.68
CA GLN A 30 -0.86 13.37 -19.60
C GLN A 30 -0.94 12.21 -18.60
N THR A 31 -0.04 11.24 -18.74
CA THR A 31 0.12 10.16 -17.77
C THR A 31 0.42 10.83 -16.44
N ARG A 32 -0.55 10.79 -15.53
CA ARG A 32 -0.35 11.30 -14.18
C ARG A 32 0.76 10.47 -13.57
N SER A 33 1.90 11.11 -13.31
CA SER A 33 3.01 10.43 -12.62
C SER A 33 2.53 9.92 -11.27
N PHE A 34 2.86 8.68 -10.95
CA PHE A 34 2.58 8.10 -9.63
C PHE A 34 3.32 8.92 -8.56
N ALA A 35 2.61 9.29 -7.51
CA ALA A 35 3.17 9.89 -6.32
C ALA A 35 2.51 9.30 -5.07
N ALA A 36 3.31 9.01 -4.05
CA ALA A 36 2.84 8.68 -2.72
C ALA A 36 3.49 9.64 -1.71
N GLN A 37 2.67 10.40 -1.01
CA GLN A 37 3.11 11.31 0.05
C GLN A 37 2.72 10.72 1.39
N TYR A 38 3.72 10.38 2.20
CA TYR A 38 3.56 9.93 3.58
C TYR A 38 3.50 11.16 4.46
N LEU A 39 2.37 11.40 5.12
CA LEU A 39 2.25 12.55 6.02
C LEU A 39 3.13 12.34 7.24
N GLU A 40 3.77 13.42 7.65
CA GLU A 40 4.61 13.39 8.83
C GLU A 40 3.78 13.17 10.09
N GLY A 41 4.17 12.17 10.86
CA GLY A 41 3.53 11.84 12.12
C GLY A 41 4.09 12.61 13.30
N THR A 42 3.34 12.61 14.41
CA THR A 42 3.83 13.05 15.72
C THR A 42 5.01 12.17 16.17
N THR A 43 5.75 12.61 17.20
CA THR A 43 6.82 11.81 17.79
C THR A 43 6.35 10.42 18.18
N GLN A 44 5.16 10.30 18.80
CA GLN A 44 4.58 9.01 19.16
C GLN A 44 4.29 8.12 17.94
N GLN A 45 3.73 8.67 16.86
CA GLN A 45 3.44 7.93 15.62
C GLN A 45 4.74 7.43 14.96
N LYS A 46 5.78 8.26 14.93
CA LYS A 46 7.12 7.86 14.44
C LYS A 46 7.73 6.74 15.29
N GLN A 47 7.61 6.83 16.61
CA GLN A 47 8.03 5.77 17.54
C GLN A 47 7.25 4.47 17.33
N ARG A 48 6.02 4.54 16.91
CA ARG A 48 5.18 3.38 16.59
C ARG A 48 5.25 2.97 15.12
N ALA A 49 6.15 3.55 14.32
CA ALA A 49 6.45 3.20 12.94
C ALA A 49 5.21 3.14 12.02
N PHE A 50 4.35 4.16 12.04
CA PHE A 50 3.25 4.32 11.10
C PHE A 50 3.06 5.79 10.69
N SER A 51 2.52 6.02 9.49
CA SER A 51 2.11 7.34 9.03
C SER A 51 0.64 7.59 9.42
N PRO A 52 0.27 8.81 9.84
CA PRO A 52 -1.14 9.14 10.12
C PRO A 52 -2.02 9.01 8.87
N ALA A 53 -1.46 9.30 7.70
CA ALA A 53 -2.11 9.10 6.41
C ALA A 53 -1.05 8.99 5.30
N VAL A 54 -1.43 8.36 4.19
CA VAL A 54 -0.68 8.38 2.93
C VAL A 54 -1.60 8.90 1.83
N ILE A 55 -1.17 9.94 1.13
CA ILE A 55 -1.88 10.51 0.00
C ILE A 55 -1.27 9.92 -1.27
N THR A 56 -2.10 9.36 -2.15
CA THR A 56 -1.64 8.79 -3.42
C THR A 56 -2.29 9.50 -4.60
N GLN A 57 -1.56 9.63 -5.69
CA GLN A 57 -2.06 10.16 -6.95
C GLN A 57 -1.53 9.30 -8.10
N GLY A 58 -2.42 8.88 -9.00
CA GLY A 58 -2.09 7.95 -10.08
C GLY A 58 -1.76 6.55 -9.58
N GLY A 59 -1.23 5.71 -10.46
CA GLY A 59 -0.84 4.34 -10.18
C GLY A 59 -2.01 3.36 -10.10
N LYS A 60 -1.64 2.08 -10.08
CA LYS A 60 -2.56 0.94 -9.94
C LYS A 60 -2.74 0.58 -8.47
N THR A 61 -3.97 0.64 -7.98
CA THR A 61 -4.30 0.22 -6.61
C THR A 61 -4.43 -1.31 -6.54
N VAL A 62 -3.77 -1.92 -5.54
CA VAL A 62 -3.81 -3.35 -5.25
C VAL A 62 -4.38 -3.54 -3.85
N TRP A 63 -5.52 -4.21 -3.76
CA TRP A 63 -6.17 -4.60 -2.52
C TRP A 63 -5.66 -5.98 -2.12
N LEU A 64 -5.01 -6.07 -0.96
CA LEU A 64 -4.42 -7.30 -0.45
C LEU A 64 -5.39 -7.94 0.55
N ALA A 65 -5.65 -9.22 0.36
CA ALA A 65 -6.36 -10.03 1.34
C ALA A 65 -5.54 -10.17 2.63
N GLY A 66 -6.20 -10.55 3.73
CA GLY A 66 -5.53 -10.93 4.97
C GLY A 66 -4.57 -12.10 4.74
N GLN A 67 -3.33 -11.95 5.19
CA GLN A 67 -2.31 -12.98 5.15
C GLN A 67 -2.00 -13.47 6.55
N THR A 68 -1.94 -14.78 6.70
CA THR A 68 -1.56 -15.49 7.92
C THR A 68 -0.57 -16.58 7.57
N ALA A 69 0.22 -17.07 8.54
CA ALA A 69 1.13 -18.19 8.32
C ALA A 69 1.24 -19.05 9.57
N THR A 70 1.19 -20.37 9.40
CA THR A 70 1.52 -21.38 10.43
C THR A 70 2.77 -22.17 10.07
N GLU A 71 3.28 -21.97 8.84
CA GLU A 71 4.54 -22.50 8.32
C GLU A 71 5.34 -21.38 7.67
N ASP A 72 6.66 -21.45 7.72
CA ASP A 72 7.55 -20.55 7.00
C ASP A 72 7.63 -20.92 5.49
N LEU A 73 8.39 -20.16 4.71
CA LEU A 73 8.55 -20.39 3.27
C LEU A 73 9.27 -21.72 2.94
N ASN A 74 9.85 -22.40 3.93
CA ASN A 74 10.45 -23.73 3.80
C ASN A 74 9.55 -24.84 4.37
N HIS A 75 8.27 -24.56 4.61
CA HIS A 75 7.28 -25.48 5.15
C HIS A 75 7.59 -25.99 6.57
N LYS A 76 8.43 -25.26 7.33
CA LYS A 76 8.66 -25.53 8.74
C LYS A 76 7.58 -24.85 9.57
N SER A 77 7.02 -25.58 10.55
CA SER A 77 6.02 -25.05 11.46
C SER A 77 6.59 -23.87 12.27
N ILE A 78 5.81 -22.79 12.30
CA ILE A 78 6.03 -21.56 13.08
C ILE A 78 4.83 -21.27 14.01
N VAL A 79 4.05 -22.30 14.33
CA VAL A 79 2.98 -22.21 15.33
C VAL A 79 3.59 -21.82 16.68
N GLY A 80 3.04 -20.77 17.31
CA GLY A 80 3.55 -20.23 18.57
C GLY A 80 4.75 -19.27 18.43
N ASP A 81 5.32 -19.12 17.24
CA ASP A 81 6.42 -18.20 16.95
C ASP A 81 5.88 -16.91 16.29
N PHE A 82 5.63 -15.88 17.12
CA PHE A 82 5.11 -14.60 16.64
C PHE A 82 6.05 -13.91 15.64
N ASP A 83 7.35 -13.95 15.88
CA ASP A 83 8.35 -13.35 15.00
C ASP A 83 8.38 -14.06 13.64
N GLY A 84 8.43 -15.38 13.67
CA GLY A 84 8.39 -16.21 12.47
C GLY A 84 7.12 -15.96 11.65
N GLN A 85 5.95 -15.95 12.28
CA GLN A 85 4.68 -15.65 11.61
C GLN A 85 4.68 -14.25 11.01
N THR A 86 5.11 -13.23 11.75
CA THR A 86 5.14 -11.85 11.28
C THR A 86 6.05 -11.70 10.06
N ARG A 87 7.26 -12.26 10.10
CA ARG A 87 8.21 -12.21 8.97
C ARG A 87 7.67 -12.94 7.74
N THR A 88 7.10 -14.11 7.93
CA THR A 88 6.52 -14.91 6.85
C THR A 88 5.31 -14.21 6.22
N VAL A 89 4.44 -13.60 7.03
CA VAL A 89 3.29 -12.83 6.51
C VAL A 89 3.77 -11.65 5.64
N PHE A 90 4.78 -10.90 6.07
CA PHE A 90 5.34 -9.83 5.24
C PHE A 90 5.98 -10.37 3.94
N ALA A 91 6.65 -11.52 3.99
CA ALA A 91 7.22 -12.15 2.80
C ALA A 91 6.12 -12.57 1.80
N LEU A 92 5.02 -13.16 2.26
CA LEU A 92 3.88 -13.55 1.43
C LEU A 92 3.19 -12.35 0.79
N LEU A 93 3.06 -11.23 1.53
CA LEU A 93 2.55 -9.97 0.99
C LEU A 93 3.49 -9.42 -0.10
N ASP A 94 4.81 -9.46 0.12
CA ASP A 94 5.80 -9.02 -0.86
C ASP A 94 5.77 -9.88 -2.14
N GLU A 95 5.67 -11.19 -2.02
CA GLU A 95 5.53 -12.11 -3.15
C GLU A 95 4.25 -11.82 -3.94
N THR A 96 3.14 -11.56 -3.26
CA THR A 96 1.88 -11.18 -3.90
C THR A 96 2.02 -9.85 -4.65
N LEU A 97 2.67 -8.87 -4.05
CA LEU A 97 2.92 -7.58 -4.68
C LEU A 97 3.89 -7.66 -5.85
N LYS A 98 4.92 -8.53 -5.80
CA LYS A 98 5.81 -8.81 -6.93
C LYS A 98 5.05 -9.35 -8.14
N ARG A 99 4.09 -10.25 -7.94
CA ARG A 99 3.21 -10.73 -9.02
C ARG A 99 2.35 -9.62 -9.62
N ALA A 100 2.02 -8.58 -8.82
CA ALA A 100 1.30 -7.40 -9.29
C ALA A 100 2.21 -6.36 -9.96
N GLY A 101 3.53 -6.55 -9.96
CA GLY A 101 4.54 -5.66 -10.53
C GLY A 101 5.11 -4.62 -9.55
N GLY A 102 4.92 -4.83 -8.25
CA GLY A 102 5.41 -3.97 -7.17
C GLY A 102 6.25 -4.72 -6.12
N SER A 103 6.23 -4.22 -4.91
CA SER A 103 6.90 -4.81 -3.75
C SER A 103 6.22 -4.35 -2.45
N LEU A 104 6.65 -4.88 -1.31
CA LEU A 104 6.17 -4.45 0.01
C LEU A 104 6.29 -2.92 0.23
N ARG A 105 7.27 -2.26 -0.39
CA ARG A 105 7.47 -0.80 -0.33
C ARG A 105 6.33 0.02 -0.97
N ASN A 106 5.49 -0.64 -1.77
CA ASN A 106 4.33 0.00 -2.38
C ASN A 106 3.09 0.03 -1.46
N MET A 107 3.16 -0.60 -0.29
CA MET A 107 2.05 -0.56 0.68
C MET A 107 1.86 0.87 1.21
N VAL A 108 0.62 1.34 1.12
CA VAL A 108 0.21 2.67 1.59
C VAL A 108 -0.70 2.60 2.81
N SER A 109 -1.34 1.45 3.03
CA SER A 109 -2.16 1.20 4.21
C SER A 109 -2.09 -0.26 4.63
N MET A 110 -2.19 -0.53 5.95
CA MET A 110 -2.34 -1.89 6.48
C MET A 110 -3.21 -1.88 7.74
N THR A 111 -3.95 -2.96 7.92
CA THR A 111 -4.57 -3.33 9.19
C THR A 111 -3.91 -4.60 9.68
N VAL A 112 -3.46 -4.56 10.91
CA VAL A 112 -2.76 -5.66 11.57
C VAL A 112 -3.61 -6.14 12.73
N PHE A 113 -3.91 -7.42 12.74
CA PHE A 113 -4.62 -8.10 13.81
C PHE A 113 -3.65 -8.99 14.56
N ILE A 114 -3.67 -8.94 15.89
CA ILE A 114 -2.90 -9.79 16.78
C ILE A 114 -3.82 -10.37 17.84
N ASN A 115 -3.56 -11.57 18.33
CA ASN A 115 -4.37 -12.18 19.39
C ASN A 115 -3.86 -11.88 20.81
N ASP A 116 -2.66 -11.32 20.96
CA ASP A 116 -2.09 -10.96 22.25
C ASP A 116 -1.54 -9.52 22.19
N PRO A 117 -2.07 -8.58 22.99
CA PRO A 117 -1.59 -7.19 22.99
C PRO A 117 -0.12 -7.05 23.43
N ARG A 118 0.44 -8.04 24.12
CA ARG A 118 1.86 -8.06 24.53
C ARG A 118 2.80 -8.13 23.33
N ASN A 119 2.33 -8.62 22.18
CA ASN A 119 3.08 -8.66 20.93
C ASN A 119 3.11 -7.31 20.19
N GLY A 120 2.37 -6.28 20.68
CA GLY A 120 2.24 -5.01 19.97
C GLY A 120 3.57 -4.29 19.75
N ASP A 121 4.41 -4.17 20.78
CA ASP A 121 5.71 -3.50 20.66
C ASP A 121 6.69 -4.33 19.81
N ARG A 122 6.65 -5.66 19.93
CA ARG A 122 7.46 -6.54 19.09
C ARG A 122 7.08 -6.42 17.60
N PHE A 123 5.79 -6.32 17.30
CA PHE A 123 5.34 -6.05 15.93
C PHE A 123 5.89 -4.74 15.38
N ILE A 124 5.92 -3.66 16.18
CA ILE A 124 6.47 -2.37 15.76
C ILE A 124 7.95 -2.48 15.38
N GLU A 125 8.75 -3.20 16.16
CA GLU A 125 10.16 -3.45 15.86
C GLU A 125 10.34 -4.20 14.53
N LEU A 126 9.57 -5.26 14.32
CA LEU A 126 9.60 -6.05 13.09
C LEU A 126 9.16 -5.20 11.88
N ARG A 127 8.10 -4.39 12.04
CA ARG A 127 7.65 -3.47 10.98
C ARG A 127 8.74 -2.47 10.57
N ARG A 128 9.50 -1.91 11.51
CA ARG A 128 10.63 -1.03 11.17
C ARG A 128 11.65 -1.72 10.29
N GLN A 129 11.94 -3.00 10.54
CA GLN A 129 12.86 -3.78 9.72
C GLN A 129 12.33 -3.99 8.29
N MET A 130 11.01 -4.11 8.13
CA MET A 130 10.38 -4.30 6.82
C MET A 130 10.33 -3.00 6.00
N PHE A 131 10.33 -1.82 6.65
CA PHE A 131 10.28 -0.50 6.01
C PHE A 131 11.47 0.36 6.45
N PRO A 132 12.72 -0.01 6.06
CA PRO A 132 13.94 0.63 6.55
C PRO A 132 14.13 2.07 6.08
N ASP A 133 13.42 2.50 5.03
CA ASP A 133 13.41 3.87 4.52
C ASP A 133 12.51 4.82 5.33
N GLY A 134 11.83 4.30 6.37
CA GLY A 134 10.95 5.08 7.24
C GLY A 134 9.61 5.47 6.60
N LYS A 135 9.33 5.03 5.37
CA LYS A 135 8.04 5.24 4.70
C LYS A 135 7.03 4.19 5.15
N TYR A 136 6.50 4.41 6.34
CA TYR A 136 5.55 3.48 6.93
C TYR A 136 4.15 3.66 6.35
N PRO A 137 3.43 2.59 6.01
CA PRO A 137 2.01 2.66 5.68
C PRO A 137 1.19 3.31 6.78
N ALA A 138 0.07 3.94 6.42
CA ALA A 138 -0.97 4.24 7.40
C ALA A 138 -1.44 2.92 8.02
N SER A 139 -1.56 2.85 9.36
CA SER A 139 -1.77 1.55 9.99
C SER A 139 -2.66 1.61 11.21
N ALA A 140 -3.55 0.60 11.32
CA ALA A 140 -4.18 0.22 12.57
C ALA A 140 -3.58 -1.09 13.09
N LEU A 141 -3.32 -1.18 14.40
CA LEU A 141 -2.95 -2.40 15.11
C LEU A 141 -4.06 -2.73 16.09
N ILE A 142 -4.69 -3.87 15.91
CA ILE A 142 -5.93 -4.26 16.60
C ILE A 142 -5.70 -5.62 17.28
N THR A 143 -6.09 -5.73 18.54
CA THR A 143 -6.13 -7.02 19.23
C THR A 143 -7.50 -7.65 19.03
N VAL A 144 -7.51 -8.91 18.60
CA VAL A 144 -8.72 -9.73 18.40
C VAL A 144 -8.76 -10.87 19.41
N SER A 145 -9.96 -11.36 19.69
CA SER A 145 -10.12 -12.47 20.65
C SER A 145 -9.62 -13.80 20.08
N ASN A 146 -9.72 -14.00 18.75
CA ASN A 146 -9.25 -15.22 18.09
C ASN A 146 -9.18 -15.02 16.57
N PHE A 147 -8.52 -15.95 15.88
CA PHE A 147 -8.47 -16.08 14.42
C PHE A 147 -9.33 -17.25 13.95
N ALA A 148 -9.66 -17.26 12.66
CA ALA A 148 -10.48 -18.30 12.03
C ALA A 148 -9.86 -19.71 12.12
N ARG A 149 -8.54 -19.80 12.27
CA ARG A 149 -7.80 -21.06 12.44
C ARG A 149 -6.88 -20.98 13.66
N SER A 150 -6.74 -22.11 14.37
CA SER A 150 -5.83 -22.22 15.51
C SER A 150 -4.36 -22.08 15.09
N GLY A 151 -3.52 -21.63 16.03
CA GLY A 151 -2.08 -21.48 15.81
C GLY A 151 -1.67 -20.16 15.13
N ILE A 152 -2.62 -19.35 14.65
CA ILE A 152 -2.38 -18.03 14.10
C ILE A 152 -2.25 -17.02 15.24
N LEU A 153 -1.21 -16.18 15.20
CA LEU A 153 -0.94 -15.13 16.17
C LEU A 153 -1.06 -13.74 15.57
N ILE A 154 -0.98 -13.64 14.23
CA ILE A 154 -1.04 -12.38 13.48
C ILE A 154 -1.67 -12.59 12.11
N GLU A 155 -2.43 -11.56 11.68
CA GLU A 155 -2.93 -11.41 10.31
C GLU A 155 -2.68 -9.97 9.85
N ILE A 156 -2.27 -9.80 8.60
CA ILE A 156 -2.07 -8.49 7.99
C ILE A 156 -2.81 -8.42 6.65
N GLN A 157 -3.66 -7.39 6.50
CA GLN A 157 -4.25 -7.00 5.23
C GLN A 157 -3.83 -5.56 4.88
N GLY A 158 -3.96 -5.15 3.63
CA GLY A 158 -3.60 -3.79 3.27
C GLY A 158 -3.89 -3.38 1.85
N VAL A 159 -3.45 -2.16 1.53
CA VAL A 159 -3.56 -1.57 0.20
C VAL A 159 -2.17 -1.13 -0.24
N ALA A 160 -1.84 -1.43 -1.48
CA ALA A 160 -0.64 -0.94 -2.14
C ALA A 160 -1.00 -0.12 -3.38
N VAL A 161 -0.14 0.82 -3.77
CA VAL A 161 -0.28 1.57 -5.02
C VAL A 161 1.05 1.47 -5.78
N ILE A 162 0.96 0.95 -7.01
CA ILE A 162 2.10 0.63 -7.87
C ILE A 162 2.09 1.57 -9.06
N ALA A 163 3.23 2.15 -9.43
CA ALA A 163 3.36 2.97 -10.62
C ALA A 163 2.94 2.17 -11.88
N GLU A 164 2.16 2.80 -12.76
CA GLU A 164 1.91 2.27 -14.09
C GLU A 164 3.17 2.43 -14.94
N LYS A 165 3.53 1.38 -15.68
CA LYS A 165 4.68 1.39 -16.59
C LYS A 165 4.27 1.98 -17.94
#